data_4de223f45e4b3cd9cc71dc0d6e47312e
#
_entry.id   4de223f45e4b3cd9cc71dc0d6e47312e
#
_cell.length_a   1.000
_cell.length_b   1.000
_cell.length_c   1.000
_cell.angle_alpha   90.00
_cell.angle_beta   90.00
_cell.angle_gamma   90.00
#
_symmetry.space_group_name_H-M   'P 1'
#
loop_
_entity.id
_entity.type
_entity.pdbx_description
1 polymer ?
#
loop_
_entity_poly.entity_id
_entity_poly.type
_entity_poly.pdbx_seq_one_letter_code
_entity_poly.pdbx_strand_id
1 'polypeptide(L)'
;WGLNMSKYVAFLDILGFKEKLKKLKQQDAKSFIGRFSTTAFEQWENMSPTLVEGYIVSDSFILYTRDTSTQAVSQLLTLVEKIWGQANGILIRGAIAKGEFDRVEAREIPSLRKGLIVGQAYVDAYLMEGSIKTAGIALTDEVFQDIEAYVYPIDCFRENINGKDICVMRYFNFDFLNEPENIINFTNMAI
;
A
#
# COMPACT_ATOMS: atom_id res chain seq x y z
N TRP A 1 -28.02 -9.59 -7.47
CA TRP A 1 -27.13 -9.65 -6.30
C TRP A 1 -25.89 -10.43 -6.73
N GLY A 2 -24.81 -9.73 -7.09
CA GLY A 2 -23.54 -10.35 -7.41
C GLY A 2 -23.02 -11.09 -6.18
N LEU A 3 -22.44 -12.26 -6.39
CA LEU A 3 -21.67 -12.97 -5.35
C LEU A 3 -20.58 -12.00 -4.87
N ASN A 4 -20.62 -11.63 -3.61
CA ASN A 4 -19.53 -10.88 -2.95
C ASN A 4 -18.26 -11.73 -3.10
N MET A 5 -17.39 -11.34 -4.03
CA MET A 5 -16.16 -12.08 -4.25
C MET A 5 -15.10 -11.56 -3.30
N SER A 6 -14.48 -12.49 -2.59
CA SER A 6 -13.31 -12.18 -1.78
C SER A 6 -12.17 -11.69 -2.68
N LYS A 7 -11.42 -10.69 -2.21
CA LYS A 7 -10.26 -10.10 -2.90
C LYS A 7 -9.15 -9.81 -1.91
N TYR A 8 -7.94 -9.65 -2.40
CA TYR A 8 -6.87 -9.03 -1.62
C TYR A 8 -6.92 -7.52 -1.85
N VAL A 9 -6.84 -6.77 -0.77
CA VAL A 9 -6.85 -5.30 -0.79
C VAL A 9 -5.63 -4.78 -0.05
N ALA A 10 -4.85 -3.94 -0.71
CA ALA A 10 -3.76 -3.20 -0.09
C ALA A 10 -4.18 -1.74 0.08
N PHE A 11 -4.00 -1.22 1.28
CA PHE A 11 -4.09 0.19 1.60
C PHE A 11 -2.69 0.70 1.92
N LEU A 12 -2.21 1.68 1.15
CA LEU A 12 -0.89 2.28 1.31
C LEU A 12 -1.04 3.77 1.55
N ASP A 13 -0.28 4.32 2.48
CA ASP A 13 -0.34 5.74 2.85
C ASP A 13 1.06 6.33 3.04
N ILE A 14 1.21 7.64 2.81
CA ILE A 14 2.47 8.34 3.05
C ILE A 14 2.62 8.62 4.55
N LEU A 15 3.61 8.01 5.18
CA LEU A 15 3.89 8.23 6.59
C LEU A 15 4.28 9.70 6.85
N GLY A 16 3.58 10.32 7.81
CA GLY A 16 3.81 11.70 8.19
C GLY A 16 3.36 12.76 7.18
N PHE A 17 2.54 12.41 6.19
CA PHE A 17 2.06 13.31 5.15
C PHE A 17 1.47 14.60 5.69
N LYS A 18 0.54 14.50 6.64
CA LYS A 18 -0.12 15.66 7.26
C LYS A 18 0.86 16.65 7.90
N GLU A 19 1.84 16.13 8.64
CA GLU A 19 2.84 16.98 9.29
C GLU A 19 3.81 17.60 8.29
N LYS A 20 4.13 16.87 7.24
CA LYS A 20 4.95 17.37 6.14
C LYS A 20 4.24 18.49 5.38
N LEU A 21 2.96 18.34 5.07
CA LEU A 21 2.17 19.39 4.39
C LEU A 21 2.07 20.68 5.19
N LYS A 22 1.99 20.60 6.53
CA LYS A 22 1.96 21.81 7.38
C LYS A 22 3.25 22.63 7.29
N LYS A 23 4.38 21.99 6.98
CA LYS A 23 5.71 22.61 6.89
C LYS A 23 6.05 23.08 5.48
N LEU A 24 5.42 22.56 4.45
CA LEU A 24 5.71 22.86 3.05
C LEU A 24 4.88 24.03 2.53
N LYS A 25 5.49 24.83 1.64
CA LYS A 25 4.72 25.75 0.82
C LYS A 25 3.88 24.98 -0.21
N GLN A 26 2.81 25.59 -0.70
CA GLN A 26 1.87 24.92 -1.60
C GLN A 26 2.55 24.30 -2.85
N GLN A 27 3.54 24.98 -3.42
CA GLN A 27 4.25 24.46 -4.60
C GLN A 27 5.09 23.22 -4.26
N ASP A 28 5.76 23.24 -3.11
CA ASP A 28 6.59 22.11 -2.64
C ASP A 28 5.71 20.92 -2.26
N ALA A 29 4.54 21.18 -1.68
CA ALA A 29 3.53 20.16 -1.38
C ALA A 29 3.01 19.48 -2.67
N LYS A 30 2.71 20.27 -3.71
CA LYS A 30 2.32 19.72 -5.03
C LYS A 30 3.42 18.87 -5.65
N SER A 31 4.66 19.33 -5.59
CA SER A 31 5.81 18.59 -6.11
C SER A 31 6.05 17.29 -5.32
N PHE A 32 5.82 17.30 -4.01
CA PHE A 32 5.95 16.13 -3.16
C PHE A 32 4.92 15.05 -3.50
N ILE A 33 3.64 15.44 -3.58
CA ILE A 33 2.56 14.52 -3.98
C ILE A 33 2.76 14.06 -5.42
N GLY A 34 3.17 14.96 -6.31
CA GLY A 34 3.46 14.63 -7.71
C GLY A 34 4.51 13.54 -7.84
N ARG A 35 5.62 13.61 -7.09
CA ARG A 35 6.65 12.56 -7.10
C ARG A 35 6.10 11.22 -6.63
N PHE A 36 5.31 11.19 -5.56
CA PHE A 36 4.72 9.97 -5.07
C PHE A 36 3.80 9.31 -6.10
N SER A 37 2.89 10.08 -6.69
CA SER A 37 1.99 9.57 -7.72
C SER A 37 2.74 9.13 -8.98
N THR A 38 3.77 9.89 -9.42
CA THR A 38 4.58 9.53 -10.59
C THR A 38 5.28 8.20 -10.37
N THR A 39 5.91 7.99 -9.20
CA THR A 39 6.56 6.71 -8.87
C THR A 39 5.56 5.54 -8.98
N ALA A 40 4.37 5.70 -8.44
CA ALA A 40 3.37 4.64 -8.51
C ALA A 40 2.89 4.38 -9.94
N PHE A 41 2.67 5.43 -10.73
CA PHE A 41 2.31 5.30 -12.15
C PHE A 41 3.39 4.58 -12.94
N GLU A 42 4.66 4.95 -12.77
CA GLU A 42 5.79 4.31 -13.43
C GLU A 42 5.87 2.82 -13.09
N GLN A 43 5.70 2.45 -11.82
CA GLN A 43 5.70 1.05 -11.42
C GLN A 43 4.48 0.29 -11.97
N TRP A 44 3.32 0.94 -12.02
CA TRP A 44 2.13 0.37 -12.63
C TRP A 44 2.31 0.13 -14.13
N GLU A 45 2.78 1.13 -14.87
CA GLU A 45 3.02 1.03 -16.32
C GLU A 45 4.07 -0.02 -16.65
N ASN A 46 5.19 -0.03 -15.91
CA ASN A 46 6.27 -1.00 -16.11
C ASN A 46 5.85 -2.45 -15.83
N MET A 47 4.99 -2.66 -14.85
CA MET A 47 4.49 -3.97 -14.50
C MET A 47 3.29 -4.39 -15.35
N SER A 48 2.46 -3.44 -15.78
CA SER A 48 1.22 -3.66 -16.53
C SER A 48 0.33 -4.76 -15.91
N PRO A 49 -0.05 -4.65 -14.64
CA PRO A 49 -0.76 -5.73 -13.95
C PRO A 49 -2.13 -5.95 -14.59
N THR A 50 -2.48 -7.21 -14.83
CA THR A 50 -3.76 -7.59 -15.47
C THR A 50 -4.82 -7.99 -14.45
N LEU A 51 -4.40 -8.37 -13.23
CA LEU A 51 -5.28 -8.87 -12.17
C LEU A 51 -5.35 -7.93 -10.96
N VAL A 52 -4.77 -6.73 -11.07
CA VAL A 52 -4.83 -5.70 -10.02
C VAL A 52 -5.46 -4.45 -10.59
N GLU A 53 -6.32 -3.84 -9.81
CA GLU A 53 -6.92 -2.53 -10.05
C GLU A 53 -6.68 -1.63 -8.85
N GLY A 54 -6.89 -0.32 -8.98
CA GLY A 54 -6.67 0.56 -7.85
C GLY A 54 -7.21 1.96 -8.01
N TYR A 55 -7.14 2.68 -6.88
CA TYR A 55 -7.46 4.10 -6.77
C TYR A 55 -6.32 4.84 -6.09
N ILE A 56 -6.11 6.07 -6.50
CA ILE A 56 -5.28 7.02 -5.79
C ILE A 56 -6.19 8.09 -5.22
N VAL A 57 -6.14 8.28 -3.92
CA VAL A 57 -6.93 9.30 -3.22
C VAL A 57 -6.00 10.07 -2.30
N SER A 58 -5.68 11.32 -2.65
CA SER A 58 -4.75 12.16 -1.88
C SER A 58 -3.35 11.52 -1.78
N ASP A 59 -2.97 11.09 -0.60
CA ASP A 59 -1.71 10.45 -0.24
C ASP A 59 -1.81 8.92 -0.10
N SER A 60 -2.96 8.36 -0.43
CA SER A 60 -3.22 6.94 -0.25
C SER A 60 -3.43 6.21 -1.57
N PHE A 61 -2.94 4.97 -1.65
CA PHE A 61 -3.28 4.00 -2.69
C PHE A 61 -4.15 2.91 -2.12
N ILE A 62 -5.22 2.59 -2.84
CA ILE A 62 -6.08 1.45 -2.57
C ILE A 62 -5.96 0.54 -3.78
N LEU A 63 -5.24 -0.56 -3.62
CA LEU A 63 -5.01 -1.55 -4.66
C LEU A 63 -5.81 -2.81 -4.31
N TYR A 64 -6.41 -3.44 -5.31
CA TYR A 64 -7.18 -4.65 -5.07
C TYR A 64 -7.09 -5.62 -6.25
N THR A 65 -7.18 -6.90 -5.95
CA THR A 65 -7.15 -7.96 -6.96
C THR A 65 -8.53 -8.16 -7.59
N ARG A 66 -8.55 -8.70 -8.81
CA ARG A 66 -9.80 -9.10 -9.46
C ARG A 66 -10.40 -10.35 -8.86
N ASP A 67 -9.54 -11.26 -8.41
CA ASP A 67 -9.88 -12.54 -7.79
C ASP A 67 -8.86 -12.91 -6.69
N THR A 68 -8.98 -14.10 -6.11
CA THR A 68 -8.08 -14.63 -5.07
C THR A 68 -7.08 -15.64 -5.60
N SER A 69 -6.79 -15.66 -6.90
CA SER A 69 -5.80 -16.55 -7.46
C SER A 69 -4.38 -16.23 -6.97
N THR A 70 -3.52 -17.24 -6.95
CA THR A 70 -2.09 -17.08 -6.64
C THR A 70 -1.43 -16.03 -7.53
N GLN A 71 -1.81 -15.99 -8.80
CA GLN A 71 -1.29 -15.00 -9.73
C GLN A 71 -1.73 -13.58 -9.36
N ALA A 72 -2.97 -13.39 -8.92
CA ALA A 72 -3.49 -12.09 -8.52
C ALA A 72 -2.79 -11.55 -7.28
N VAL A 73 -2.64 -12.36 -6.22
CA VAL A 73 -1.92 -11.94 -5.01
C VAL A 73 -0.45 -11.70 -5.30
N SER A 74 0.19 -12.51 -6.14
CA SER A 74 1.59 -12.29 -6.55
C SER A 74 1.76 -10.95 -7.29
N GLN A 75 0.87 -10.61 -8.21
CA GLN A 75 0.90 -9.32 -8.88
C GLN A 75 0.69 -8.15 -7.90
N LEU A 76 -0.24 -8.28 -6.96
CA LEU A 76 -0.47 -7.25 -5.94
C LEU A 76 0.77 -7.02 -5.08
N LEU A 77 1.35 -8.09 -4.54
CA LEU A 77 2.53 -8.02 -3.70
C LEU A 77 3.73 -7.42 -4.44
N THR A 78 4.00 -7.88 -5.66
CA THR A 78 5.08 -7.34 -6.49
C THR A 78 4.87 -5.85 -6.78
N LEU A 79 3.65 -5.41 -7.04
CA LEU A 79 3.35 -4.00 -7.29
C LEU A 79 3.54 -3.17 -6.02
N VAL A 80 3.04 -3.64 -4.87
CA VAL A 80 3.22 -2.98 -3.56
C VAL A 80 4.71 -2.85 -3.23
N GLU A 81 5.47 -3.92 -3.40
CA GLU A 81 6.91 -3.95 -3.17
C GLU A 81 7.65 -2.94 -4.05
N LYS A 82 7.32 -2.87 -5.33
CA LYS A 82 7.94 -1.91 -6.26
C LYS A 82 7.57 -0.47 -5.94
N ILE A 83 6.32 -0.18 -5.63
CA ILE A 83 5.89 1.17 -5.23
C ILE A 83 6.64 1.59 -3.96
N TRP A 84 6.68 0.71 -2.97
CA TRP A 84 7.35 0.98 -1.70
C TRP A 84 8.87 1.15 -1.86
N GLY A 85 9.51 0.24 -2.60
CA GLY A 85 10.97 0.27 -2.81
C GLY A 85 11.47 1.42 -3.67
N GLN A 86 10.62 1.95 -4.56
CA GLN A 86 11.00 3.05 -5.46
C GLN A 86 10.50 4.41 -5.00
N ALA A 87 9.99 4.52 -3.79
CA ALA A 87 9.36 5.74 -3.29
C ALA A 87 10.33 6.93 -3.03
N ASN A 88 11.62 6.81 -3.39
CA ASN A 88 12.61 7.88 -3.44
C ASN A 88 12.60 8.83 -2.21
N GLY A 89 12.77 8.25 -1.02
CA GLY A 89 12.79 8.98 0.24
C GLY A 89 11.40 9.38 0.76
N ILE A 90 10.34 8.82 0.19
CA ILE A 90 8.98 8.90 0.75
C ILE A 90 8.74 7.61 1.55
N LEU A 91 8.51 7.77 2.83
CA LEU A 91 8.18 6.63 3.68
C LEU A 91 6.71 6.23 3.46
N ILE A 92 6.48 4.98 3.10
CA ILE A 92 5.15 4.43 2.92
C ILE A 92 4.86 3.46 4.06
N ARG A 93 3.66 3.54 4.53
CA ARG A 93 3.05 2.61 5.48
C ARG A 93 1.85 1.98 4.79
N GLY A 94 1.57 0.73 5.08
CA GLY A 94 0.42 0.08 4.46
C GLY A 94 0.05 -1.22 5.11
N ALA A 95 -1.06 -1.79 4.65
CA ALA A 95 -1.48 -3.13 5.03
C ALA A 95 -2.21 -3.83 3.88
N ILE A 96 -2.15 -5.15 3.89
CA ILE A 96 -2.85 -6.01 2.95
C ILE A 96 -3.77 -6.94 3.72
N ALA A 97 -5.04 -6.94 3.35
CA ALA A 97 -6.07 -7.81 3.92
C ALA A 97 -6.80 -8.58 2.80
N LYS A 98 -7.46 -9.67 3.18
CA LYS A 98 -8.31 -10.48 2.30
C LYS A 98 -9.73 -10.49 2.83
N GLY A 99 -10.71 -10.44 1.96
CA GLY A 99 -12.12 -10.50 2.34
C GLY A 99 -13.02 -9.94 1.26
N GLU A 100 -14.28 -9.75 1.62
CA GLU A 100 -15.24 -9.14 0.72
C GLU A 100 -14.80 -7.75 0.31
N PHE A 101 -14.89 -7.47 -0.98
CA PHE A 101 -14.59 -6.17 -1.54
C PHE A 101 -15.35 -5.96 -2.84
N ASP A 102 -15.98 -4.81 -2.97
CA ASP A 102 -16.67 -4.43 -4.19
C ASP A 102 -16.59 -2.91 -4.44
N ARG A 103 -16.87 -2.57 -5.66
CA ARG A 103 -17.03 -1.19 -6.12
C ARG A 103 -18.50 -0.89 -6.20
N VAL A 104 -18.92 0.19 -5.59
CA VAL A 104 -20.31 0.64 -5.71
C VAL A 104 -20.43 1.50 -6.98
N GLU A 105 -21.21 1.02 -7.93
CA GLU A 105 -21.60 1.82 -9.08
C GLU A 105 -22.43 3.01 -8.60
N ALA A 106 -21.99 4.21 -8.91
CA ALA A 106 -22.68 5.42 -8.56
C ALA A 106 -23.04 6.20 -9.81
N ARG A 107 -24.23 6.83 -9.82
CA ARG A 107 -24.63 7.70 -10.91
C ARG A 107 -23.56 8.75 -11.16
N GLU A 108 -23.05 8.80 -12.38
CA GLU A 108 -22.10 9.80 -12.82
C GLU A 108 -22.75 11.18 -12.86
N ILE A 109 -22.11 12.14 -12.23
CA ILE A 109 -22.46 13.57 -12.32
C ILE A 109 -21.21 14.27 -12.84
N PRO A 110 -21.27 15.01 -13.97
CA PRO A 110 -20.07 15.54 -14.63
C PRO A 110 -19.13 16.35 -13.73
N SER A 111 -19.68 17.03 -12.72
CA SER A 111 -18.90 17.84 -11.77
C SER A 111 -18.50 17.09 -10.48
N LEU A 112 -18.92 15.83 -10.32
CA LEU A 112 -18.66 15.04 -9.12
C LEU A 112 -18.08 13.67 -9.50
N ARG A 113 -16.77 13.53 -9.37
CA ARG A 113 -16.08 12.24 -9.53
C ARG A 113 -16.26 11.42 -8.27
N LYS A 114 -16.66 10.18 -8.42
CA LYS A 114 -16.94 9.25 -7.33
C LYS A 114 -16.08 8.00 -7.46
N GLY A 115 -15.50 7.60 -6.34
CA GLY A 115 -14.91 6.28 -6.16
C GLY A 115 -15.50 5.71 -4.87
N LEU A 116 -16.57 4.93 -4.99
CA LEU A 116 -17.21 4.30 -3.85
C LEU A 116 -16.73 2.86 -3.77
N ILE A 117 -16.12 2.52 -2.65
CA ILE A 117 -15.65 1.17 -2.34
C ILE A 117 -16.31 0.70 -1.04
N VAL A 118 -16.59 -0.58 -0.96
CA VAL A 118 -17.18 -1.23 0.20
C VAL A 118 -16.57 -2.61 0.35
N GLY A 119 -16.39 -3.06 1.58
CA GLY A 119 -15.96 -4.40 1.88
C GLY A 119 -15.06 -4.50 3.11
N GLN A 120 -15.10 -5.64 3.75
CA GLN A 120 -14.35 -5.90 4.98
C GLN A 120 -12.84 -5.84 4.73
N ALA A 121 -12.36 -6.34 3.59
CA ALA A 121 -10.94 -6.30 3.26
C ALA A 121 -10.37 -4.88 3.24
N TYR A 122 -11.13 -3.90 2.72
CA TYR A 122 -10.71 -2.51 2.76
C TYR A 122 -10.65 -1.95 4.19
N VAL A 123 -11.69 -2.24 4.99
CA VAL A 123 -11.75 -1.79 6.39
C VAL A 123 -10.60 -2.39 7.19
N ASP A 124 -10.32 -3.67 7.03
CA ASP A 124 -9.26 -4.37 7.75
C ASP A 124 -7.87 -3.84 7.36
N ALA A 125 -7.62 -3.62 6.07
CA ALA A 125 -6.37 -3.04 5.58
C ALA A 125 -6.18 -1.61 6.13
N TYR A 126 -7.20 -0.77 6.07
CA TYR A 126 -7.18 0.60 6.57
C TYR A 126 -6.90 0.67 8.09
N LEU A 127 -7.62 -0.14 8.88
CA LEU A 127 -7.44 -0.16 10.34
C LEU A 127 -6.09 -0.74 10.75
N MET A 128 -5.61 -1.75 10.04
CA MET A 128 -4.29 -2.34 10.29
C MET A 128 -3.17 -1.35 9.93
N GLU A 129 -3.26 -0.67 8.80
CA GLU A 129 -2.32 0.40 8.43
C GLU A 129 -2.22 1.45 9.54
N GLY A 130 -3.34 1.95 10.04
CA GLY A 130 -3.39 2.92 11.13
C GLY A 130 -2.78 2.45 12.45
N SER A 131 -2.63 1.14 12.66
CA SER A 131 -2.00 0.57 13.86
C SER A 131 -0.47 0.56 13.80
N ILE A 132 0.12 0.63 12.60
CA ILE A 132 1.56 0.62 12.37
C ILE A 132 2.10 2.04 12.54
N LYS A 133 3.14 2.20 13.35
CA LYS A 133 3.76 3.52 13.61
C LYS A 133 5.02 3.78 12.79
N THR A 134 5.51 2.77 12.12
CA THR A 134 6.74 2.80 11.31
C THR A 134 6.44 2.61 9.84
N ALA A 135 7.38 2.91 8.95
CA ALA A 135 7.28 2.52 7.55
C ALA A 135 7.29 0.99 7.44
N GLY A 136 6.39 0.44 6.65
CA GLY A 136 6.26 -1.00 6.47
C GLY A 136 4.89 -1.40 5.94
N ILE A 137 4.79 -2.62 5.45
CA ILE A 137 3.56 -3.20 4.92
C ILE A 137 3.17 -4.40 5.78
N ALA A 138 2.07 -4.27 6.51
CA ALA A 138 1.53 -5.36 7.31
C ALA A 138 0.64 -6.29 6.49
N LEU A 139 0.62 -7.55 6.87
CA LEU A 139 -0.24 -8.57 6.30
C LEU A 139 -1.19 -9.10 7.38
N THR A 140 -2.46 -9.28 7.06
CA THR A 140 -3.34 -10.05 7.94
C THR A 140 -2.88 -11.51 7.99
N ASP A 141 -3.20 -12.22 9.07
CA ASP A 141 -2.80 -13.62 9.21
C ASP A 141 -3.30 -14.48 8.04
N GLU A 142 -4.51 -14.22 7.54
CA GLU A 142 -5.06 -14.92 6.39
C GLU A 142 -4.23 -14.69 5.13
N VAL A 143 -3.85 -13.44 4.85
CA VAL A 143 -2.98 -13.11 3.71
C VAL A 143 -1.62 -13.78 3.86
N PHE A 144 -1.04 -13.75 5.06
CA PHE A 144 0.24 -14.37 5.32
C PHE A 144 0.19 -15.89 5.09
N GLN A 145 -0.84 -16.58 5.59
CA GLN A 145 -1.03 -18.01 5.39
C GLN A 145 -1.20 -18.39 3.91
N ASP A 146 -1.96 -17.61 3.16
CA ASP A 146 -2.12 -17.83 1.72
C ASP A 146 -0.78 -17.70 0.98
N ILE A 147 0.04 -16.71 1.36
CA ILE A 147 1.33 -16.47 0.73
C ILE A 147 2.33 -17.57 1.06
N GLU A 148 2.39 -18.02 2.33
CA GLU A 148 3.24 -19.15 2.73
C GLU A 148 2.87 -20.43 1.95
N ALA A 149 1.57 -20.67 1.75
CA ALA A 149 1.10 -21.83 0.99
C ALA A 149 1.51 -21.78 -0.50
N TYR A 150 1.75 -20.60 -1.05
CA TYR A 150 2.09 -20.42 -2.47
C TYR A 150 3.59 -20.33 -2.76
N VAL A 151 4.44 -20.53 -1.76
CA VAL A 151 5.92 -20.50 -1.96
C VAL A 151 6.39 -19.20 -2.58
N TYR A 152 5.76 -18.07 -2.25
CA TYR A 152 6.29 -16.77 -2.64
C TYR A 152 7.33 -16.32 -1.62
N PRO A 153 8.60 -16.08 -2.01
CA PRO A 153 9.65 -15.72 -1.06
C PRO A 153 9.50 -14.25 -0.61
N ILE A 154 8.47 -13.98 0.18
CA ILE A 154 8.36 -12.69 0.86
C ILE A 154 9.12 -12.80 2.16
N ASP A 155 10.11 -11.96 2.32
CA ASP A 155 10.77 -11.80 3.62
C ASP A 155 9.83 -11.04 4.56
N CYS A 156 9.26 -11.76 5.51
CA CYS A 156 8.36 -11.23 6.51
C CYS A 156 8.90 -11.50 7.90
N PHE A 157 8.61 -10.63 8.83
CA PHE A 157 8.85 -10.86 10.26
C PHE A 157 7.58 -10.62 11.05
N ARG A 158 7.44 -11.32 12.18
CA ARG A 158 6.35 -11.07 13.12
C ARG A 158 6.78 -10.03 14.13
N GLU A 159 5.94 -9.03 14.32
CA GLU A 159 6.11 -7.98 15.31
C GLU A 159 4.88 -7.90 16.19
N ASN A 160 5.08 -7.77 17.52
CA ASN A 160 3.98 -7.55 18.43
C ASN A 160 3.65 -6.06 18.50
N ILE A 161 2.57 -5.67 17.88
CA ILE A 161 2.08 -4.29 17.85
C ILE A 161 0.80 -4.21 18.69
N ASN A 162 0.87 -3.49 19.81
CA ASN A 162 -0.25 -3.31 20.73
C ASN A 162 -0.89 -4.64 21.23
N GLY A 163 -0.07 -5.67 21.47
CA GLY A 163 -0.54 -6.97 21.93
C GLY A 163 -1.07 -7.90 20.83
N LYS A 164 -0.93 -7.51 19.57
CA LYS A 164 -1.25 -8.36 18.41
C LYS A 164 0.03 -8.68 17.65
N ASP A 165 0.22 -9.95 17.33
CA ASP A 165 1.29 -10.38 16.45
C ASP A 165 0.88 -10.07 15.01
N ILE A 166 1.62 -9.20 14.38
CA ILE A 166 1.37 -8.75 13.00
C ILE A 166 2.55 -9.20 12.14
N CYS A 167 2.26 -9.76 10.98
CA CYS A 167 3.28 -10.05 9.99
C CYS A 167 3.57 -8.78 9.18
N VAL A 168 4.83 -8.38 9.11
CA VAL A 168 5.28 -7.21 8.37
C VAL A 168 6.24 -7.64 7.27
N MET A 169 5.99 -7.19 6.05
CA MET A 169 6.91 -7.41 4.93
C MET A 169 8.22 -6.68 5.19
N ARG A 170 9.35 -7.38 5.02
CA ARG A 170 10.66 -6.77 4.96
C ARG A 170 10.96 -6.41 3.52
N TYR A 171 11.11 -5.13 3.27
CA TYR A 171 11.79 -4.67 2.08
C TYR A 171 13.03 -3.92 2.50
N PHE A 172 14.18 -4.55 2.33
CA PHE A 172 15.46 -3.85 2.40
C PHE A 172 16.01 -3.77 0.98
N ASN A 173 15.88 -2.61 0.36
CA ASN A 173 16.76 -2.28 -0.72
C ASN A 173 18.14 -2.00 -0.08
N PHE A 174 19.00 -3.03 -0.02
CA PHE A 174 20.36 -2.92 0.50
C PHE A 174 21.15 -1.85 -0.25
N ASP A 175 20.86 -1.62 -1.53
CA ASP A 175 21.51 -0.57 -2.31
C ASP A 175 21.14 0.83 -1.79
N PHE A 176 19.91 1.01 -1.34
CA PHE A 176 19.48 2.26 -0.71
C PHE A 176 20.17 2.51 0.64
N LEU A 177 20.38 1.48 1.45
CA LEU A 177 21.05 1.58 2.75
C LEU A 177 22.58 1.68 2.62
N ASN A 178 23.16 1.32 1.49
CA ASN A 178 24.60 1.47 1.25
C ASN A 178 24.99 2.93 0.95
N GLU A 179 24.04 3.81 0.69
CA GLU A 179 24.29 5.24 0.53
C GLU A 179 24.14 5.95 1.89
N PRO A 180 25.23 6.48 2.48
CA PRO A 180 25.20 7.10 3.82
C PRO A 180 24.19 8.25 3.95
N GLU A 181 23.94 8.99 2.88
CA GLU A 181 22.97 10.08 2.83
C GLU A 181 21.54 9.60 3.00
N ASN A 182 21.23 8.38 2.52
CA ASN A 182 19.92 7.79 2.64
C ASN A 182 19.63 7.31 4.06
N ILE A 183 20.65 6.82 4.79
CA ILE A 183 20.53 6.44 6.20
C ILE A 183 20.25 7.68 7.05
N ILE A 184 20.95 8.78 6.80
CA ILE A 184 20.76 10.05 7.52
C ILE A 184 19.35 10.60 7.24
N ASN A 185 18.90 10.56 6.00
CA ASN A 185 17.55 10.99 5.63
C ASN A 185 16.47 10.11 6.25
N PHE A 186 16.67 8.80 6.31
CA PHE A 186 15.75 7.86 6.95
C PHE A 186 15.63 8.13 8.46
N THR A 187 16.76 8.37 9.14
CA THR A 187 16.79 8.68 10.58
C THR A 187 16.13 10.02 10.89
N ASN A 188 16.34 11.03 10.04
CA ASN A 188 15.73 12.36 10.21
C ASN A 188 14.24 12.41 9.83
N MET A 189 13.70 11.43 9.11
CA MET A 189 12.27 11.31 8.79
C MET A 189 11.48 10.55 9.85
N ALA A 190 12.17 9.75 10.66
CA ALA A 190 11.56 8.93 11.72
C ALA A 190 11.39 9.69 13.06
N ILE A 191 11.85 10.95 13.15
CA ILE A 191 11.69 11.88 14.27
C ILE A 191 10.73 13.01 13.86
#